data_a42658500ec8e0887990179080dd05c9
#
_entry.id   a42658500ec8e0887990179080dd05c9
#
_cell.length_a   1.000
_cell.length_b   1.000
_cell.length_c   1.000
_cell.angle_alpha   90.00
_cell.angle_beta   90.00
_cell.angle_gamma   90.00
#
_symmetry.space_group_name_H-M   'P 1'
#
loop_
_entity.id
_entity.type
_entity.pdbx_description
1 polymer ?
#
loop_
_entity_poly.entity_id
_entity_poly.type
_entity_poly.pdbx_seq_one_letter_code
_entity_poly.pdbx_strand_id
1 'polypeptide(L)'
;MNKITKLSTVAHALMLCVGCSANKDNQKTKTEQPKQEKSIAKQKQEREAEKAMIAKGAIDLTKYKAKPIEDYGQKIDVGDGKKMNIYTMGQGKIPLVVFPGQAEISPRYAYKNLLDRLGKKYKIYTVEPLGYGLSDMTDKPRTIENITKEIHTALEKVGVKNFYLMAHSLGGIYGLNYAKTYSNDVKGFIGMDTSTPNMEGDGTTGESSASTLKWAESIPEVDKKTNEQYLSIGAKKSGNKTERDKDRRVSDNLHKMEKVKFPKGMPAKYFLANESAEDIKMRKKIFPKLKSWEQQHIDLSEDPKDVSVETLDASHLIYHTQYKHMAKAIDEWIQSHEK
;
A
#
# COMPACT_ATOMS: atom_id res chain seq x y z
N MET A 1 -31.99 -22.07 -4.63
CA MET A 1 -31.34 -20.82 -5.07
C MET A 1 -29.93 -20.82 -4.51
N ASN A 2 -28.98 -21.27 -5.32
CA ASN A 2 -27.58 -21.41 -4.90
C ASN A 2 -26.86 -20.06 -5.03
N LYS A 3 -26.50 -19.46 -3.91
CA LYS A 3 -25.54 -18.35 -3.86
C LYS A 3 -24.14 -18.92 -4.12
N ILE A 4 -23.65 -18.77 -5.33
CA ILE A 4 -22.25 -19.02 -5.67
C ILE A 4 -21.43 -17.89 -5.05
N THR A 5 -20.71 -18.21 -3.99
CA THR A 5 -19.70 -17.33 -3.38
C THR A 5 -18.55 -17.18 -4.38
N LYS A 6 -18.49 -16.04 -5.07
CA LYS A 6 -17.36 -15.70 -5.94
C LYS A 6 -16.16 -15.37 -5.04
N LEU A 7 -15.22 -16.29 -4.91
CA LEU A 7 -13.93 -16.02 -4.29
C LEU A 7 -13.19 -14.96 -5.11
N SER A 8 -12.81 -13.91 -4.45
CA SER A 8 -12.00 -12.83 -5.02
C SER A 8 -10.52 -13.23 -5.00
N THR A 9 -9.90 -13.31 -6.16
CA THR A 9 -8.51 -13.80 -6.34
C THR A 9 -7.50 -12.71 -6.73
N VAL A 10 -7.86 -11.43 -6.72
CA VAL A 10 -6.97 -10.35 -7.21
C VAL A 10 -6.00 -9.85 -6.14
N ALA A 11 -6.38 -9.83 -4.87
CA ALA A 11 -5.42 -9.56 -3.78
C ALA A 11 -4.32 -10.63 -3.70
N HIS A 12 -4.60 -11.84 -4.20
CA HIS A 12 -3.69 -13.00 -4.19
C HIS A 12 -2.56 -12.95 -5.24
N ALA A 13 -2.73 -12.21 -6.33
CA ALA A 13 -1.69 -12.11 -7.36
C ALA A 13 -0.44 -11.35 -6.90
N LEU A 14 -0.56 -10.57 -5.82
CA LEU A 14 0.56 -9.85 -5.22
C LEU A 14 1.41 -10.68 -4.27
N MET A 15 0.95 -11.88 -3.86
CA MET A 15 1.54 -12.58 -2.71
C MET A 15 1.87 -14.07 -2.87
N LEU A 16 1.76 -14.68 -4.05
CA LEU A 16 2.03 -16.10 -4.22
C LEU A 16 3.33 -16.36 -5.00
N CYS A 17 4.44 -16.41 -4.30
CA CYS A 17 5.63 -17.17 -4.74
C CYS A 17 6.12 -18.06 -3.59
N VAL A 18 5.81 -19.34 -3.67
CA VAL A 18 6.37 -20.35 -2.78
C VAL A 18 7.78 -20.66 -3.24
N GLY A 19 8.78 -20.25 -2.46
CA GLY A 19 10.17 -20.62 -2.67
C GLY A 19 10.50 -21.94 -1.99
N CYS A 20 10.88 -22.97 -2.76
CA CYS A 20 11.48 -24.18 -2.20
C CYS A 20 12.92 -23.93 -1.78
N SER A 21 13.21 -24.10 -0.49
CA SER A 21 14.55 -24.17 0.06
C SER A 21 15.31 -25.37 -0.51
N ALA A 22 16.46 -25.15 -1.11
CA ALA A 22 17.37 -26.22 -1.51
C ALA A 22 18.55 -26.27 -0.57
N ASN A 23 18.69 -27.42 0.10
CA ASN A 23 19.90 -27.84 0.83
C ASN A 23 21.12 -27.82 -0.10
N LYS A 24 22.23 -27.26 0.39
CA LYS A 24 23.54 -27.42 -0.21
C LYS A 24 24.06 -28.80 0.15
N ASP A 25 24.29 -29.65 -0.86
CA ASP A 25 25.50 -30.45 -0.99
C ASP A 25 25.54 -31.18 -2.34
N ASN A 26 26.68 -31.01 -2.99
CA ASN A 26 27.37 -31.82 -4.00
C ASN A 26 26.69 -32.32 -5.28
N GLN A 27 27.28 -31.90 -6.34
CA GLN A 27 27.72 -32.53 -7.59
C GLN A 27 27.18 -31.92 -8.88
N LYS A 28 28.15 -31.55 -9.71
CA LYS A 28 28.03 -31.09 -11.11
C LYS A 28 27.25 -32.09 -11.97
N THR A 29 26.46 -31.52 -12.90
CA THR A 29 25.71 -32.10 -14.01
C THR A 29 24.24 -32.39 -13.73
N LYS A 30 23.39 -31.41 -14.03
CA LYS A 30 21.96 -31.43 -14.43
C LYS A 30 21.24 -30.11 -14.09
N THR A 31 21.68 -28.97 -14.65
CA THR A 31 21.24 -27.65 -14.15
C THR A 31 20.25 -26.88 -15.05
N GLU A 32 19.76 -27.48 -16.15
CA GLU A 32 18.86 -26.74 -17.07
C GLU A 32 17.36 -27.08 -16.90
N GLN A 33 17.00 -28.31 -16.58
CA GLN A 33 15.60 -28.71 -16.39
C GLN A 33 14.87 -28.00 -15.24
N PRO A 34 15.44 -27.84 -14.02
CA PRO A 34 14.74 -27.16 -12.93
C PRO A 34 14.49 -25.65 -13.14
N LYS A 35 15.33 -25.00 -13.95
CA LYS A 35 15.16 -23.58 -14.32
C LYS A 35 14.01 -23.40 -15.31
N GLN A 36 13.86 -24.35 -16.24
CA GLN A 36 12.81 -24.30 -17.27
C GLN A 36 11.44 -24.62 -16.66
N GLU A 37 11.33 -25.58 -15.76
CA GLU A 37 10.08 -25.91 -15.04
C GLU A 37 9.63 -24.77 -14.13
N LYS A 38 10.54 -24.12 -13.38
CA LYS A 38 10.25 -22.93 -12.59
C LYS A 38 9.79 -21.76 -13.46
N SER A 39 10.38 -21.57 -14.64
CA SER A 39 9.96 -20.54 -15.59
C SER A 39 8.54 -20.80 -16.12
N ILE A 40 8.22 -22.05 -16.47
CA ILE A 40 6.89 -22.44 -16.96
C ILE A 40 5.82 -22.30 -15.86
N ALA A 41 6.12 -22.70 -14.63
CA ALA A 41 5.22 -22.54 -13.49
C ALA A 41 4.92 -21.06 -13.21
N LYS A 42 5.96 -20.20 -13.23
CA LYS A 42 5.82 -18.75 -13.08
C LYS A 42 4.97 -18.15 -14.19
N GLN A 43 5.21 -18.50 -15.45
CA GLN A 43 4.40 -18.03 -16.59
C GLN A 43 2.93 -18.47 -16.51
N LYS A 44 2.67 -19.69 -16.03
CA LYS A 44 1.29 -20.17 -15.83
C LYS A 44 0.59 -19.36 -14.74
N GLN A 45 1.26 -19.11 -13.63
CA GLN A 45 0.73 -18.30 -12.54
C GLN A 45 0.44 -16.85 -12.97
N GLU A 46 1.35 -16.24 -13.73
CA GLU A 46 1.15 -14.88 -14.28
C GLU A 46 -0.07 -14.83 -15.22
N ARG A 47 -0.27 -15.84 -16.07
CA ARG A 47 -1.45 -15.93 -16.96
C ARG A 47 -2.77 -16.11 -16.18
N GLU A 48 -2.79 -16.88 -15.11
CA GLU A 48 -3.99 -17.04 -14.29
C GLU A 48 -4.30 -15.77 -13.51
N ALA A 49 -3.28 -15.08 -12.98
CA ALA A 49 -3.43 -13.77 -12.36
C ALA A 49 -3.98 -12.73 -13.36
N GLU A 50 -3.43 -12.68 -14.57
CA GLU A 50 -3.92 -11.79 -15.64
C GLU A 50 -5.38 -12.05 -15.99
N LYS A 51 -5.78 -13.33 -16.15
CA LYS A 51 -7.19 -13.70 -16.40
C LYS A 51 -8.11 -13.26 -15.27
N ALA A 52 -7.66 -13.42 -14.01
CA ALA A 52 -8.43 -13.00 -12.86
C ALA A 52 -8.62 -11.47 -12.81
N MET A 53 -7.60 -10.69 -13.17
CA MET A 53 -7.68 -9.22 -13.28
C MET A 53 -8.63 -8.77 -14.40
N ILE A 54 -8.54 -9.39 -15.57
CA ILE A 54 -9.47 -9.13 -16.70
C ILE A 54 -10.91 -9.45 -16.31
N ALA A 55 -11.14 -10.56 -15.62
CA ALA A 55 -12.47 -10.97 -15.16
C ALA A 55 -13.10 -9.98 -14.17
N LYS A 56 -12.28 -9.21 -13.44
CA LYS A 56 -12.71 -8.14 -12.53
C LYS A 56 -12.86 -6.77 -13.21
N GLY A 57 -12.62 -6.68 -14.51
CA GLY A 57 -12.70 -5.41 -15.25
C GLY A 57 -11.47 -4.52 -15.09
N ALA A 58 -10.34 -5.06 -14.67
CA ALA A 58 -9.08 -4.33 -14.60
C ALA A 58 -8.62 -3.89 -16.00
N ILE A 59 -8.04 -2.71 -16.07
CA ILE A 59 -7.61 -2.05 -17.29
C ILE A 59 -6.10 -2.29 -17.47
N ASP A 60 -5.73 -2.80 -18.66
CA ASP A 60 -4.34 -2.93 -19.06
C ASP A 60 -3.75 -1.55 -19.38
N LEU A 61 -2.97 -1.02 -18.46
CA LEU A 61 -2.35 0.30 -18.57
C LEU A 61 -1.36 0.39 -19.73
N THR A 62 -0.81 -0.73 -20.21
CA THR A 62 0.11 -0.75 -21.36
C THR A 62 -0.60 -0.45 -22.68
N LYS A 63 -1.91 -0.71 -22.72
CA LYS A 63 -2.79 -0.48 -23.89
C LYS A 63 -3.62 0.80 -23.73
N TYR A 64 -3.63 1.40 -22.55
CA TYR A 64 -4.43 2.58 -22.29
C TYR A 64 -3.87 3.82 -23.01
N LYS A 65 -4.71 4.51 -23.79
CA LYS A 65 -4.34 5.75 -24.48
C LYS A 65 -4.37 6.93 -23.50
N ALA A 66 -3.26 7.18 -22.85
CA ALA A 66 -3.12 8.23 -21.86
C ALA A 66 -3.45 9.63 -22.42
N LYS A 67 -4.30 10.36 -21.70
CA LYS A 67 -4.61 11.78 -21.95
C LYS A 67 -3.49 12.69 -21.39
N PRO A 68 -3.49 13.99 -21.71
CA PRO A 68 -2.68 14.96 -21.00
C PRO A 68 -2.97 14.91 -19.50
N ILE A 69 -1.92 14.91 -18.69
CA ILE A 69 -2.04 14.92 -17.22
C ILE A 69 -2.11 16.38 -16.77
N GLU A 70 -3.13 16.70 -15.99
CA GLU A 70 -3.25 18.00 -15.34
C GLU A 70 -2.22 18.12 -14.23
N ASP A 71 -1.58 19.29 -14.10
CA ASP A 71 -0.68 19.58 -13.00
C ASP A 71 -1.48 19.79 -11.70
N TYR A 72 -0.94 19.31 -10.58
CA TYR A 72 -1.55 19.45 -9.27
C TYR A 72 -0.52 19.29 -8.16
N GLY A 73 -0.88 19.77 -6.98
CA GLY A 73 -0.02 19.68 -5.80
C GLY A 73 1.15 20.65 -5.84
N GLN A 74 2.10 20.42 -4.98
CA GLN A 74 3.32 21.20 -4.84
C GLN A 74 4.53 20.29 -4.90
N LYS A 75 5.50 20.61 -5.74
CA LYS A 75 6.76 19.86 -5.88
C LYS A 75 7.79 20.37 -4.88
N ILE A 76 8.13 19.53 -3.91
CA ILE A 76 9.03 19.83 -2.81
C ILE A 76 10.38 19.15 -3.05
N ASP A 77 11.47 19.88 -3.01
CA ASP A 77 12.82 19.33 -3.08
C ASP A 77 13.12 18.46 -1.85
N VAL A 78 13.45 17.18 -2.08
CA VAL A 78 13.73 16.19 -1.03
C VAL A 78 15.21 15.75 -0.99
N GLY A 79 16.06 16.52 -1.64
CA GLY A 79 17.48 16.25 -1.77
C GLY A 79 17.85 15.61 -3.11
N ASP A 80 19.13 15.59 -3.42
CA ASP A 80 19.70 15.03 -4.65
C ASP A 80 19.05 15.62 -5.94
N GLY A 81 18.54 16.88 -5.87
CA GLY A 81 17.82 17.55 -6.96
C GLY A 81 16.49 16.89 -7.33
N LYS A 82 15.92 16.07 -6.44
CA LYS A 82 14.65 15.37 -6.68
C LYS A 82 13.50 16.06 -5.99
N LYS A 83 12.36 16.16 -6.69
CA LYS A 83 11.15 16.80 -6.19
C LYS A 83 10.04 15.76 -5.94
N MET A 84 9.50 15.79 -4.74
CA MET A 84 8.32 15.01 -4.33
C MET A 84 7.08 15.87 -4.45
N ASN A 85 6.01 15.34 -5.02
CA ASN A 85 4.73 16.03 -5.10
C ASN A 85 3.91 15.76 -3.85
N ILE A 86 3.37 16.82 -3.25
CA ILE A 86 2.39 16.76 -2.16
C ILE A 86 1.12 17.47 -2.63
N TYR A 87 0.03 16.75 -2.66
CA TYR A 87 -1.28 17.31 -2.93
C TYR A 87 -1.97 17.67 -1.63
N THR A 88 -2.36 18.94 -1.49
CA THR A 88 -3.04 19.46 -0.30
C THR A 88 -4.49 19.79 -0.62
N MET A 89 -5.39 19.40 0.26
CA MET A 89 -6.82 19.75 0.18
C MET A 89 -7.44 19.92 1.56
N GLY A 90 -8.65 20.49 1.58
CA GLY A 90 -9.41 20.73 2.81
C GLY A 90 -8.98 21.98 3.56
N GLN A 91 -9.87 22.47 4.44
CA GLN A 91 -9.73 23.73 5.18
C GLN A 91 -9.67 23.52 6.71
N GLY A 92 -9.67 22.26 7.17
CA GLY A 92 -9.62 21.93 8.58
C GLY A 92 -8.31 22.34 9.25
N LYS A 93 -8.31 22.42 10.57
CA LYS A 93 -7.11 22.73 11.36
C LYS A 93 -6.27 21.50 11.69
N ILE A 94 -6.89 20.32 11.76
CA ILE A 94 -6.20 19.07 12.08
C ILE A 94 -5.57 18.50 10.81
N PRO A 95 -4.23 18.33 10.77
CA PRO A 95 -3.55 17.77 9.63
C PRO A 95 -3.74 16.24 9.55
N LEU A 96 -4.02 15.75 8.35
CA LEU A 96 -4.07 14.33 8.02
C LEU A 96 -3.13 14.06 6.85
N VAL A 97 -2.09 13.27 7.08
CA VAL A 97 -1.11 12.90 6.05
C VAL A 97 -1.45 11.50 5.52
N VAL A 98 -1.36 11.31 4.21
CA VAL A 98 -1.79 10.07 3.55
C VAL A 98 -0.63 9.45 2.77
N PHE A 99 -0.28 8.19 3.10
CA PHE A 99 0.73 7.40 2.42
C PHE A 99 0.07 6.33 1.53
N PRO A 100 0.46 6.24 0.23
CA PRO A 100 -0.09 5.26 -0.68
C PRO A 100 0.46 3.87 -0.48
N GLY A 101 -0.30 2.88 -0.93
CA GLY A 101 0.13 1.50 -1.07
C GLY A 101 1.08 1.28 -2.26
N GLN A 102 1.41 0.01 -2.51
CA GLN A 102 2.15 -0.38 -3.69
C GLN A 102 1.28 -0.24 -4.93
N ALA A 103 1.88 0.21 -6.04
CA ALA A 103 1.20 0.43 -7.32
C ALA A 103 0.09 1.51 -7.30
N GLU A 104 -0.18 2.17 -6.20
CA GLU A 104 -1.13 3.29 -6.12
C GLU A 104 -0.47 4.59 -6.60
N ILE A 105 -0.15 4.62 -7.88
CA ILE A 105 0.66 5.65 -8.52
C ILE A 105 0.13 7.07 -8.32
N SER A 106 -1.20 7.23 -8.18
CA SER A 106 -1.80 8.54 -7.94
C SER A 106 -2.80 8.50 -6.77
N PRO A 107 -2.31 8.57 -5.53
CA PRO A 107 -3.16 8.48 -4.33
C PRO A 107 -4.21 9.60 -4.24
N ARG A 108 -3.93 10.79 -4.80
CA ARG A 108 -4.93 11.86 -4.93
C ARG A 108 -6.22 11.38 -5.56
N TYR A 109 -6.10 10.62 -6.65
CA TYR A 109 -7.27 10.12 -7.39
C TYR A 109 -7.77 8.80 -6.80
N ALA A 110 -6.88 7.86 -6.47
CA ALA A 110 -7.26 6.56 -5.92
C ALA A 110 -8.15 6.69 -4.69
N TYR A 111 -7.83 7.62 -3.78
CA TYR A 111 -8.57 7.82 -2.53
C TYR A 111 -9.62 8.94 -2.60
N LYS A 112 -9.89 9.50 -3.79
CA LYS A 112 -10.70 10.71 -3.95
C LYS A 112 -12.01 10.68 -3.14
N ASN A 113 -12.78 9.61 -3.21
CA ASN A 113 -14.07 9.51 -2.53
C ASN A 113 -13.96 9.62 -1.00
N LEU A 114 -12.91 9.06 -0.42
CA LEU A 114 -12.62 9.15 1.00
C LEU A 114 -12.09 10.55 1.35
N LEU A 115 -11.12 11.04 0.57
CA LEU A 115 -10.48 12.33 0.83
C LEU A 115 -11.45 13.51 0.69
N ASP A 116 -12.36 13.49 -0.28
CA ASP A 116 -13.38 14.54 -0.46
C ASP A 116 -14.31 14.64 0.76
N ARG A 117 -14.56 13.53 1.44
CA ARG A 117 -15.36 13.53 2.68
C ARG A 117 -14.59 14.04 3.87
N LEU A 118 -13.38 13.55 4.06
CA LEU A 118 -12.49 13.95 5.15
C LEU A 118 -12.05 15.42 5.00
N GLY A 119 -11.80 15.89 3.79
CA GLY A 119 -11.38 17.26 3.49
C GLY A 119 -12.38 18.35 3.89
N LYS A 120 -13.62 17.98 4.22
CA LYS A 120 -14.59 18.91 4.81
C LYS A 120 -14.22 19.33 6.24
N LYS A 121 -13.45 18.51 6.96
CA LYS A 121 -13.09 18.71 8.37
C LYS A 121 -11.59 18.79 8.63
N TYR A 122 -10.78 18.18 7.76
CA TYR A 122 -9.34 18.04 7.93
C TYR A 122 -8.55 18.79 6.87
N LYS A 123 -7.30 19.15 7.19
CA LYS A 123 -6.30 19.57 6.22
C LYS A 123 -5.52 18.35 5.77
N ILE A 124 -5.72 17.92 4.54
CA ILE A 124 -5.19 16.64 4.04
C ILE A 124 -3.95 16.89 3.18
N TYR A 125 -2.90 16.12 3.42
CA TYR A 125 -1.65 16.12 2.67
C TYR A 125 -1.41 14.72 2.09
N THR A 126 -1.70 14.56 0.81
CA THR A 126 -1.48 13.28 0.12
C THR A 126 -0.07 13.29 -0.46
N VAL A 127 0.75 12.36 0.02
CA VAL A 127 2.14 12.22 -0.39
C VAL A 127 2.22 11.33 -1.63
N GLU A 128 2.95 11.78 -2.64
CA GLU A 128 3.35 10.96 -3.78
C GLU A 128 4.86 10.68 -3.65
N PRO A 129 5.28 9.53 -3.09
CA PRO A 129 6.70 9.20 -2.98
C PRO A 129 7.41 9.28 -4.33
N LEU A 130 8.74 9.43 -4.35
CA LEU A 130 9.49 9.44 -5.60
C LEU A 130 9.14 8.21 -6.45
N GLY A 131 8.86 8.44 -7.73
CA GLY A 131 8.33 7.44 -8.68
C GLY A 131 6.80 7.43 -8.80
N TYR A 132 6.05 8.08 -7.90
CA TYR A 132 4.59 8.15 -7.92
C TYR A 132 4.08 9.47 -8.49
N GLY A 133 2.90 9.43 -9.08
CA GLY A 133 2.17 10.60 -9.53
C GLY A 133 3.02 11.59 -10.32
N LEU A 134 3.05 12.83 -9.85
CA LEU A 134 3.85 13.90 -10.44
C LEU A 134 5.25 14.03 -9.83
N SER A 135 5.62 13.17 -8.89
CA SER A 135 6.97 13.15 -8.32
C SER A 135 8.03 12.70 -9.33
N ASP A 136 9.26 13.13 -9.09
CA ASP A 136 10.41 12.72 -9.89
C ASP A 136 10.71 11.22 -9.69
N MET A 137 11.41 10.65 -10.65
CA MET A 137 12.04 9.33 -10.52
C MET A 137 13.43 9.49 -9.91
N THR A 138 13.91 8.44 -9.21
CA THR A 138 15.25 8.40 -8.63
C THR A 138 15.92 7.06 -8.87
N ASP A 139 17.26 7.06 -8.86
CA ASP A 139 18.09 5.85 -8.85
C ASP A 139 18.55 5.50 -7.42
N LYS A 140 18.24 6.36 -6.44
CA LYS A 140 18.54 6.10 -5.03
C LYS A 140 17.79 4.85 -4.58
N PRO A 141 18.45 3.90 -3.90
CA PRO A 141 17.82 2.67 -3.43
C PRO A 141 16.56 2.93 -2.62
N ARG A 142 15.47 2.25 -2.95
CA ARG A 142 14.16 2.41 -2.30
C ARG A 142 14.08 1.60 -1.00
N THR A 143 15.09 1.78 -0.15
CA THR A 143 15.07 1.26 1.22
C THR A 143 14.05 2.02 2.05
N ILE A 144 13.56 1.40 3.11
CA ILE A 144 12.57 2.01 4.00
C ILE A 144 13.08 3.33 4.58
N GLU A 145 14.37 3.40 4.92
CA GLU A 145 15.01 4.59 5.49
C GLU A 145 15.03 5.75 4.49
N ASN A 146 15.41 5.47 3.22
CA ASN A 146 15.47 6.50 2.19
C ASN A 146 14.08 7.06 1.87
N ILE A 147 13.08 6.16 1.70
CA ILE A 147 11.69 6.57 1.45
C ILE A 147 11.17 7.43 2.60
N THR A 148 11.33 6.97 3.84
CA THR A 148 10.82 7.67 5.02
C THR A 148 11.50 9.03 5.22
N LYS A 149 12.83 9.11 5.01
CA LYS A 149 13.58 10.37 5.11
C LYS A 149 13.14 11.39 4.07
N GLU A 150 12.94 10.96 2.83
CA GLU A 150 12.47 11.84 1.75
C GLU A 150 11.05 12.39 2.04
N ILE A 151 10.16 11.53 2.53
CA ILE A 151 8.81 11.95 2.93
C ILE A 151 8.88 12.94 4.09
N HIS A 152 9.70 12.67 5.12
CA HIS A 152 9.87 13.59 6.24
C HIS A 152 10.41 14.94 5.78
N THR A 153 11.43 14.96 4.93
CA THR A 153 11.97 16.21 4.35
C THR A 153 10.90 17.00 3.61
N ALA A 154 10.02 16.32 2.85
CA ALA A 154 8.93 16.99 2.15
C ALA A 154 7.90 17.58 3.12
N LEU A 155 7.47 16.82 4.12
CA LEU A 155 6.48 17.27 5.11
C LEU A 155 7.02 18.41 5.99
N GLU A 156 8.29 18.34 6.40
CA GLU A 156 8.96 19.41 7.14
C GLU A 156 8.99 20.73 6.34
N LYS A 157 9.36 20.67 5.04
CA LYS A 157 9.40 21.85 4.16
C LYS A 157 8.02 22.43 3.88
N VAL A 158 6.96 21.64 3.91
CA VAL A 158 5.56 22.10 3.82
C VAL A 158 5.05 22.63 5.18
N GLY A 159 5.80 22.44 6.26
CA GLY A 159 5.45 22.91 7.60
C GLY A 159 4.39 22.06 8.30
N VAL A 160 4.30 20.76 7.95
CA VAL A 160 3.29 19.85 8.53
C VAL A 160 3.89 19.11 9.71
N LYS A 161 3.29 19.28 10.89
CA LYS A 161 3.64 18.65 12.16
C LYS A 161 2.38 18.29 12.93
N ASN A 162 2.51 17.38 13.92
CA ASN A 162 1.40 16.99 14.80
C ASN A 162 0.17 16.53 14.01
N PHE A 163 0.35 15.57 13.11
CA PHE A 163 -0.67 15.06 12.21
C PHE A 163 -1.11 13.63 12.55
N TYR A 164 -2.30 13.26 12.09
CA TYR A 164 -2.68 11.85 11.98
C TYR A 164 -2.14 11.29 10.67
N LEU A 165 -1.54 10.10 10.75
CA LEU A 165 -0.97 9.41 9.58
C LEU A 165 -1.92 8.32 9.10
N MET A 166 -2.47 8.47 7.92
CA MET A 166 -3.30 7.47 7.25
C MET A 166 -2.50 6.76 6.17
N ALA A 167 -2.57 5.43 6.10
CA ALA A 167 -1.81 4.65 5.13
C ALA A 167 -2.62 3.47 4.58
N HIS A 168 -2.36 3.08 3.34
CA HIS A 168 -2.92 1.88 2.73
C HIS A 168 -1.84 0.85 2.43
N SER A 169 -2.16 -0.44 2.58
CA SER A 169 -1.31 -1.55 2.12
C SER A 169 0.16 -1.38 2.57
N LEU A 170 1.12 -1.49 1.65
CA LEU A 170 2.55 -1.32 1.92
C LEU A 170 2.91 0.06 2.50
N GLY A 171 2.08 1.08 2.28
CA GLY A 171 2.20 2.39 2.94
C GLY A 171 2.20 2.30 4.45
N GLY A 172 1.56 1.28 5.04
CA GLY A 172 1.57 1.01 6.48
C GLY A 172 2.96 0.70 7.02
N ILE A 173 3.79 0.01 6.26
CA ILE A 173 5.19 -0.30 6.63
C ILE A 173 6.03 0.97 6.68
N TYR A 174 5.86 1.85 5.68
CA TYR A 174 6.54 3.16 5.67
C TYR A 174 6.00 4.07 6.78
N GLY A 175 4.69 3.99 7.06
CA GLY A 175 4.04 4.69 8.18
C GLY A 175 4.56 4.25 9.54
N LEU A 176 4.75 2.95 9.75
CA LEU A 176 5.32 2.38 10.97
C LEU A 176 6.76 2.89 11.19
N ASN A 177 7.59 2.84 10.14
CA ASN A 177 8.96 3.36 10.23
C ASN A 177 8.98 4.88 10.45
N TYR A 178 8.08 5.63 9.81
CA TYR A 178 7.94 7.07 10.01
C TYR A 178 7.57 7.39 11.46
N ALA A 179 6.54 6.76 12.00
CA ALA A 179 6.08 6.96 13.37
C ALA A 179 7.15 6.57 14.41
N LYS A 180 7.94 5.53 14.13
CA LYS A 180 9.08 5.14 14.99
C LYS A 180 10.19 6.16 14.97
N THR A 181 10.54 6.70 13.79
CA THR A 181 11.68 7.59 13.58
C THR A 181 11.37 9.04 13.96
N TYR A 182 10.15 9.49 13.64
CA TYR A 182 9.68 10.88 13.82
C TYR A 182 8.43 10.91 14.69
N SER A 183 8.49 10.26 15.84
CA SER A 183 7.34 10.06 16.74
C SER A 183 6.65 11.35 17.18
N ASN A 184 7.40 12.45 17.30
CA ASN A 184 6.87 13.75 17.70
C ASN A 184 5.97 14.40 16.63
N ASP A 185 6.03 13.93 15.39
CA ASP A 185 5.22 14.48 14.31
C ASP A 185 3.84 13.78 14.20
N VAL A 186 3.70 12.56 14.77
CA VAL A 186 2.54 11.70 14.55
C VAL A 186 1.70 11.60 15.82
N LYS A 187 0.46 12.07 15.75
CA LYS A 187 -0.54 11.99 16.84
C LYS A 187 -1.21 10.61 16.96
N GLY A 188 -1.36 9.92 15.83
CA GLY A 188 -2.00 8.62 15.76
C GLY A 188 -1.96 8.06 14.34
N PHE A 189 -2.24 6.78 14.22
CA PHE A 189 -2.14 6.05 12.96
C PHE A 189 -3.49 5.49 12.51
N ILE A 190 -3.78 5.57 11.21
CA ILE A 190 -4.99 5.03 10.59
C ILE A 190 -4.56 4.09 9.45
N GLY A 191 -4.78 2.81 9.63
CA GLY A 191 -4.47 1.78 8.63
C GLY A 191 -5.68 1.42 7.78
N MET A 192 -5.52 1.44 6.48
CA MET A 192 -6.48 0.95 5.50
C MET A 192 -5.94 -0.34 4.91
N ASP A 193 -6.31 -1.48 5.46
CA ASP A 193 -5.85 -2.81 5.09
C ASP A 193 -4.34 -2.88 4.85
N THR A 194 -3.58 -2.36 5.84
CA THR A 194 -2.14 -2.16 5.73
C THR A 194 -1.37 -3.47 5.79
N SER A 195 -0.26 -3.54 5.07
CA SER A 195 0.71 -4.62 5.24
C SER A 195 1.28 -4.63 6.66
N THR A 196 1.59 -5.83 7.15
CA THR A 196 2.33 -6.02 8.40
C THR A 196 3.69 -6.66 8.12
N PRO A 197 4.70 -6.44 8.95
CA PRO A 197 6.03 -7.04 8.73
C PRO A 197 6.02 -8.58 8.65
N ASN A 198 5.06 -9.22 9.32
CA ASN A 198 4.97 -10.67 9.45
C ASN A 198 3.87 -11.30 8.58
N MET A 199 3.34 -10.57 7.60
CA MET A 199 2.21 -11.02 6.79
C MET A 199 2.52 -12.23 5.91
N GLU A 200 3.79 -12.53 5.64
CA GLU A 200 4.23 -13.59 4.75
C GLU A 200 4.55 -14.91 5.46
N GLY A 201 4.57 -14.92 6.79
CA GLY A 201 4.79 -16.12 7.61
C GLY A 201 6.27 -16.33 7.95
N ASP A 202 7.03 -17.06 7.16
CA ASP A 202 8.42 -17.44 7.48
C ASP A 202 9.50 -16.58 6.81
N GLY A 203 9.13 -15.40 6.32
CA GLY A 203 10.07 -14.46 5.67
C GLY A 203 10.42 -14.83 4.22
N THR A 204 9.71 -15.77 3.62
CA THR A 204 9.82 -16.02 2.16
C THR A 204 9.01 -15.00 1.41
N THR A 205 9.67 -13.99 0.91
CA THR A 205 9.04 -12.96 0.12
C THR A 205 9.05 -13.35 -1.34
N GLY A 206 7.86 -13.36 -1.92
CA GLY A 206 7.75 -13.36 -3.37
C GLY A 206 8.05 -11.95 -3.91
N GLU A 207 8.92 -11.86 -4.90
CA GLU A 207 8.91 -10.65 -5.75
C GLU A 207 7.48 -10.47 -6.26
N SER A 208 6.87 -9.32 -6.00
CA SER A 208 5.64 -8.91 -6.66
C SER A 208 5.90 -9.01 -8.17
N SER A 209 5.04 -9.70 -8.89
CA SER A 209 5.31 -9.85 -10.32
C SER A 209 5.21 -8.47 -10.97
N ALA A 210 6.23 -8.09 -11.76
CA ALA A 210 6.20 -6.84 -12.55
C ALA A 210 4.95 -6.72 -13.44
N SER A 211 4.20 -7.82 -13.62
CA SER A 211 2.93 -7.87 -14.33
C SER A 211 1.81 -7.14 -13.60
N THR A 212 1.80 -7.13 -12.26
CA THR A 212 0.73 -6.46 -11.48
C THR A 212 0.77 -4.94 -11.59
N LEU A 213 1.94 -4.37 -11.82
CA LEU A 213 2.12 -2.92 -12.00
C LEU A 213 1.53 -2.38 -13.31
N LYS A 214 1.01 -3.25 -14.18
CA LYS A 214 0.43 -2.88 -15.48
C LYS A 214 -1.08 -2.76 -15.48
N TRP A 215 -1.72 -3.04 -14.35
CA TRP A 215 -3.17 -3.10 -14.25
C TRP A 215 -3.70 -2.07 -13.27
N ALA A 216 -4.85 -1.51 -13.58
CA ALA A 216 -5.59 -0.64 -12.66
C ALA A 216 -7.08 -0.92 -12.72
N GLU A 217 -7.77 -0.72 -11.63
CA GLU A 217 -9.22 -0.71 -11.59
C GLU A 217 -9.72 0.72 -11.69
N SER A 218 -10.85 0.91 -12.37
CA SER A 218 -11.53 2.22 -12.36
C SER A 218 -12.00 2.53 -10.94
N ILE A 219 -11.84 3.79 -10.54
CA ILE A 219 -12.36 4.25 -9.26
C ILE A 219 -13.88 4.33 -9.36
N PRO A 220 -14.63 3.65 -8.48
CA PRO A 220 -16.08 3.72 -8.50
C PRO A 220 -16.60 5.10 -8.05
N GLU A 221 -17.80 5.48 -8.50
CA GLU A 221 -18.51 6.68 -8.06
C GLU A 221 -17.72 8.01 -8.22
N VAL A 222 -16.79 8.08 -9.20
CA VAL A 222 -16.13 9.32 -9.61
C VAL A 222 -16.52 9.70 -11.05
N ASP A 223 -16.33 10.96 -11.40
CA ASP A 223 -16.57 11.41 -12.77
C ASP A 223 -15.56 10.83 -13.78
N LYS A 224 -15.95 10.85 -15.05
CA LYS A 224 -15.13 10.32 -16.15
C LYS A 224 -13.76 10.97 -16.23
N LYS A 225 -13.66 12.28 -16.03
CA LYS A 225 -12.41 13.03 -16.10
C LYS A 225 -11.45 12.59 -15.00
N THR A 226 -11.94 12.37 -13.79
CA THR A 226 -11.17 11.84 -12.67
C THR A 226 -10.56 10.47 -13.00
N ASN A 227 -11.37 9.54 -13.54
CA ASN A 227 -10.89 8.23 -13.96
C ASN A 227 -9.87 8.33 -15.11
N GLU A 228 -10.12 9.20 -16.09
CA GLU A 228 -9.17 9.43 -17.20
C GLU A 228 -7.82 9.96 -16.70
N GLN A 229 -7.79 10.88 -15.74
CA GLN A 229 -6.56 11.38 -15.13
C GLN A 229 -5.83 10.27 -14.36
N TYR A 230 -6.53 9.53 -13.51
CA TYR A 230 -5.99 8.40 -12.76
C TYR A 230 -5.33 7.37 -13.68
N LEU A 231 -6.05 6.87 -14.67
CA LEU A 231 -5.57 5.89 -15.63
C LEU A 231 -4.44 6.42 -16.51
N SER A 232 -4.47 7.71 -16.87
CA SER A 232 -3.40 8.35 -17.67
C SER A 232 -2.10 8.45 -16.89
N ILE A 233 -2.16 8.77 -15.60
CA ILE A 233 -0.98 8.76 -14.73
C ILE A 233 -0.46 7.33 -14.60
N GLY A 234 -1.33 6.36 -14.34
CA GLY A 234 -0.99 4.94 -14.29
C GLY A 234 -0.27 4.48 -15.56
N ALA A 235 -0.86 4.74 -16.72
CA ALA A 235 -0.28 4.34 -18.01
C ALA A 235 1.10 4.95 -18.29
N LYS A 236 1.35 6.17 -17.81
CA LYS A 236 2.64 6.87 -18.02
C LYS A 236 3.69 6.57 -16.95
N LYS A 237 3.28 6.19 -15.76
CA LYS A 237 4.17 6.11 -14.59
C LYS A 237 4.32 4.72 -14.01
N SER A 238 3.33 3.83 -14.11
CA SER A 238 3.42 2.49 -13.52
C SER A 238 4.58 1.67 -14.09
N GLY A 239 5.23 0.92 -13.23
CA GLY A 239 6.36 0.07 -13.60
C GLY A 239 7.62 0.85 -13.98
N ASN A 240 7.75 2.12 -13.57
CA ASN A 240 8.98 2.89 -13.77
C ASN A 240 10.16 2.32 -12.94
N LYS A 241 11.38 2.79 -13.23
CA LYS A 241 12.60 2.27 -12.58
C LYS A 241 12.58 2.39 -11.04
N THR A 242 12.06 3.49 -10.53
CA THR A 242 11.98 3.76 -9.08
C THR A 242 11.00 2.81 -8.39
N GLU A 243 9.84 2.59 -9.02
CA GLU A 243 8.83 1.66 -8.51
C GLU A 243 9.33 0.22 -8.55
N ARG A 244 10.01 -0.19 -9.64
CA ARG A 244 10.63 -1.52 -9.73
C ARG A 244 11.73 -1.75 -8.69
N ASP A 245 12.53 -0.72 -8.35
CA ASP A 245 13.52 -0.86 -7.28
C ASP A 245 12.84 -1.00 -5.90
N LYS A 246 11.77 -0.22 -5.66
CA LYS A 246 10.95 -0.38 -4.46
C LYS A 246 10.38 -1.80 -4.34
N ASP A 247 9.83 -2.32 -5.42
CA ASP A 247 9.23 -3.65 -5.49
C ASP A 247 10.23 -4.76 -5.13
N ARG A 248 11.44 -4.73 -5.71
CA ARG A 248 12.50 -5.68 -5.38
C ARG A 248 12.94 -5.65 -3.91
N ARG A 249 12.71 -4.52 -3.20
CA ARG A 249 13.13 -4.33 -1.81
C ARG A 249 12.01 -4.51 -0.79
N VAL A 250 10.81 -4.89 -1.24
CA VAL A 250 9.67 -5.07 -0.32
C VAL A 250 10.04 -6.03 0.80
N SER A 251 10.63 -7.17 0.44
CA SER A 251 11.10 -8.18 1.40
C SER A 251 12.07 -7.63 2.43
N ASP A 252 13.15 -7.04 1.97
CA ASP A 252 14.17 -6.48 2.86
C ASP A 252 13.57 -5.41 3.78
N ASN A 253 12.65 -4.59 3.23
CA ASN A 253 11.97 -3.55 3.99
C ASN A 253 11.03 -4.14 5.05
N LEU A 254 10.28 -5.20 4.73
CA LEU A 254 9.45 -5.93 5.72
C LEU A 254 10.30 -6.54 6.83
N HIS A 255 11.38 -7.23 6.45
CA HIS A 255 12.29 -7.90 7.40
C HIS A 255 12.89 -6.94 8.43
N LYS A 256 13.29 -5.75 7.98
CA LYS A 256 13.79 -4.69 8.87
C LYS A 256 12.76 -4.25 9.92
N MET A 257 11.47 -4.41 9.61
CA MET A 257 10.38 -3.93 10.45
C MET A 257 9.78 -4.99 11.37
N GLU A 258 10.19 -6.26 11.31
CA GLU A 258 9.61 -7.38 12.08
C GLU A 258 9.50 -7.14 13.58
N LYS A 259 10.44 -6.43 14.16
CA LYS A 259 10.48 -6.12 15.59
C LYS A 259 10.10 -4.68 15.92
N VAL A 260 9.74 -3.90 14.91
CA VAL A 260 9.38 -2.49 15.10
C VAL A 260 7.91 -2.40 15.46
N LYS A 261 7.62 -1.54 16.45
CA LYS A 261 6.29 -1.24 16.92
C LYS A 261 6.04 0.27 16.90
N PHE A 262 4.78 0.65 16.84
CA PHE A 262 4.39 2.03 17.10
C PHE A 262 4.78 2.43 18.53
N PRO A 263 5.18 3.68 18.75
CA PRO A 263 5.51 4.18 20.08
C PRO A 263 4.37 3.95 21.08
N LYS A 264 4.72 3.67 22.33
CA LYS A 264 3.75 3.51 23.43
C LYS A 264 2.86 4.76 23.57
N GLY A 265 1.56 4.55 23.69
CA GLY A 265 0.58 5.62 23.80
C GLY A 265 0.20 6.28 22.46
N MET A 266 0.74 5.81 21.34
CA MET A 266 0.29 6.26 20.02
C MET A 266 -0.96 5.48 19.63
N PRO A 267 -2.14 6.13 19.53
CA PRO A 267 -3.36 5.44 19.17
C PRO A 267 -3.34 5.02 17.70
N ALA A 268 -3.90 3.84 17.42
CA ALA A 268 -4.02 3.30 16.07
C ALA A 268 -5.43 2.78 15.78
N LYS A 269 -5.97 3.12 14.62
CA LYS A 269 -7.23 2.59 14.08
C LYS A 269 -6.95 1.84 12.81
N TYR A 270 -7.38 0.59 12.72
CA TYR A 270 -7.26 -0.22 11.52
C TYR A 270 -8.63 -0.58 10.95
N PHE A 271 -8.77 -0.41 9.65
CA PHE A 271 -9.83 -0.96 8.83
C PHE A 271 -9.23 -2.09 8.01
N LEU A 272 -9.69 -3.31 8.21
CA LEU A 272 -9.19 -4.51 7.54
C LEU A 272 -10.21 -5.02 6.54
N ALA A 273 -9.75 -5.46 5.37
CA ALA A 273 -10.60 -6.14 4.41
C ALA A 273 -10.84 -7.60 4.83
N ASN A 274 -12.08 -8.06 4.75
CA ASN A 274 -12.38 -9.46 5.00
C ASN A 274 -11.71 -10.40 3.96
N GLU A 275 -11.50 -9.95 2.72
CA GLU A 275 -10.74 -10.71 1.73
C GLU A 275 -9.29 -10.98 2.20
N SER A 276 -8.61 -9.96 2.71
CA SER A 276 -7.24 -10.11 3.24
C SER A 276 -7.21 -11.02 4.48
N ALA A 277 -8.21 -10.90 5.36
CA ALA A 277 -8.33 -11.76 6.52
C ALA A 277 -8.53 -13.25 6.14
N GLU A 278 -9.35 -13.54 5.12
CA GLU A 278 -9.53 -14.91 4.61
C GLU A 278 -8.27 -15.43 3.91
N ASP A 279 -7.51 -14.58 3.19
CA ASP A 279 -6.21 -14.96 2.63
C ASP A 279 -5.22 -15.38 3.72
N ILE A 280 -5.06 -14.57 4.75
CA ILE A 280 -4.20 -14.90 5.90
C ILE A 280 -4.66 -16.19 6.59
N LYS A 281 -5.95 -16.41 6.71
CA LYS A 281 -6.51 -17.66 7.26
C LYS A 281 -6.18 -18.87 6.39
N MET A 282 -6.17 -18.74 5.06
CA MET A 282 -5.72 -19.81 4.17
C MET A 282 -4.22 -20.06 4.29
N ARG A 283 -3.40 -19.00 4.35
CA ARG A 283 -1.95 -19.09 4.57
C ARG A 283 -1.60 -19.76 5.89
N LYS A 284 -2.38 -19.52 6.94
CA LYS A 284 -2.20 -20.14 8.23
C LYS A 284 -2.28 -21.68 8.18
N LYS A 285 -2.93 -22.28 7.18
CA LYS A 285 -2.93 -23.74 6.97
C LYS A 285 -1.55 -24.25 6.55
N ILE A 286 -0.77 -23.42 5.85
CA ILE A 286 0.60 -23.73 5.40
C ILE A 286 1.61 -23.29 6.46
N PHE A 287 1.37 -22.15 7.10
CA PHE A 287 2.21 -21.54 8.14
C PHE A 287 1.44 -21.47 9.48
N PRO A 288 1.37 -22.55 10.26
CA PRO A 288 0.51 -22.62 11.47
C PRO A 288 0.83 -21.57 12.52
N LYS A 289 2.05 -21.01 12.56
CA LYS A 289 2.48 -19.96 13.47
C LYS A 289 2.02 -18.56 13.04
N LEU A 290 1.53 -18.41 11.81
CA LEU A 290 1.04 -17.13 11.32
C LEU A 290 -0.18 -16.70 12.16
N LYS A 291 -0.14 -15.48 12.69
CA LYS A 291 -1.24 -14.89 13.46
C LYS A 291 -2.38 -14.49 12.52
N SER A 292 -3.60 -14.31 13.07
CA SER A 292 -4.72 -13.75 12.30
C SER A 292 -4.38 -12.35 11.82
N TRP A 293 -5.05 -11.89 10.76
CA TRP A 293 -4.83 -10.55 10.19
C TRP A 293 -5.03 -9.46 11.25
N GLU A 294 -6.09 -9.55 12.02
CA GLU A 294 -6.37 -8.65 13.14
C GLU A 294 -5.24 -8.67 14.18
N GLN A 295 -4.82 -9.88 14.64
CA GLN A 295 -3.78 -9.99 15.65
C GLN A 295 -2.43 -9.44 15.19
N GLN A 296 -2.10 -9.57 13.91
CA GLN A 296 -0.89 -8.98 13.36
C GLN A 296 -0.87 -7.46 13.49
N HIS A 297 -2.03 -6.80 13.30
CA HIS A 297 -2.16 -5.34 13.44
C HIS A 297 -2.13 -4.89 14.90
N ILE A 298 -2.79 -5.63 15.79
CA ILE A 298 -2.73 -5.36 17.23
C ILE A 298 -1.28 -5.44 17.75
N ASP A 299 -0.52 -6.41 17.28
CA ASP A 299 0.87 -6.62 17.69
C ASP A 299 1.84 -5.53 17.22
N LEU A 300 1.43 -4.66 16.29
CA LEU A 300 2.23 -3.51 15.87
C LEU A 300 2.29 -2.40 16.93
N SER A 301 1.44 -2.41 17.96
CA SER A 301 1.51 -1.49 19.09
C SER A 301 2.30 -2.10 20.26
N GLU A 302 2.89 -1.25 21.07
CA GLU A 302 3.48 -1.64 22.35
C GLU A 302 2.39 -1.93 23.40
N ASP A 303 1.25 -1.24 23.33
CA ASP A 303 0.07 -1.49 24.17
C ASP A 303 -1.16 -1.79 23.29
N PRO A 304 -1.73 -3.02 23.37
CA PRO A 304 -2.94 -3.37 22.63
C PRO A 304 -4.15 -2.46 22.88
N LYS A 305 -4.18 -1.77 24.02
CA LYS A 305 -5.28 -0.83 24.37
C LYS A 305 -5.29 0.41 23.47
N ASP A 306 -4.14 0.75 22.88
CA ASP A 306 -4.01 1.87 21.96
C ASP A 306 -4.57 1.53 20.57
N VAL A 307 -4.97 0.26 20.33
CA VAL A 307 -5.37 -0.22 19.00
C VAL A 307 -6.87 -0.51 18.93
N SER A 308 -7.49 0.04 17.88
CA SER A 308 -8.87 -0.27 17.48
C SER A 308 -8.84 -0.91 16.09
N VAL A 309 -9.43 -2.09 15.94
CA VAL A 309 -9.52 -2.84 14.68
C VAL A 309 -10.97 -3.03 14.28
N GLU A 310 -11.26 -2.86 13.00
CA GLU A 310 -12.57 -3.08 12.40
C GLU A 310 -12.41 -3.80 11.07
N THR A 311 -12.98 -5.00 10.94
CA THR A 311 -12.98 -5.75 9.68
C THR A 311 -14.23 -5.43 8.89
N LEU A 312 -14.07 -5.04 7.63
CA LEU A 312 -15.15 -4.61 6.73
C LEU A 312 -15.31 -5.61 5.58
N ASP A 313 -16.53 -5.74 5.09
CA ASP A 313 -16.82 -6.54 3.89
C ASP A 313 -16.37 -5.80 2.64
N ALA A 314 -15.11 -6.02 2.28
CA ALA A 314 -14.45 -5.33 1.19
C ALA A 314 -13.29 -6.13 0.61
N SER A 315 -12.87 -5.76 -0.60
CA SER A 315 -11.58 -6.14 -1.17
C SER A 315 -10.44 -5.33 -0.53
N HIS A 316 -9.20 -5.68 -0.89
CA HIS A 316 -8.01 -4.93 -0.47
C HIS A 316 -8.10 -3.42 -0.78
N LEU A 317 -8.78 -3.02 -1.87
CA LEU A 317 -9.07 -1.62 -2.18
C LEU A 317 -10.27 -1.09 -1.38
N ILE A 318 -10.20 -1.26 -0.07
CA ILE A 318 -11.27 -1.00 0.90
C ILE A 318 -11.90 0.39 0.76
N TYR A 319 -11.11 1.39 0.38
CA TYR A 319 -11.55 2.77 0.15
C TYR A 319 -12.43 2.94 -1.11
N HIS A 320 -12.51 1.95 -2.00
CA HIS A 320 -13.41 2.00 -3.15
C HIS A 320 -14.88 1.81 -2.77
N THR A 321 -15.15 0.95 -1.79
CA THR A 321 -16.53 0.59 -1.41
C THR A 321 -16.94 1.09 -0.02
N GLN A 322 -15.99 1.15 0.92
CA GLN A 322 -16.26 1.47 2.33
C GLN A 322 -15.96 2.93 2.72
N TYR A 323 -15.63 3.78 1.76
CA TYR A 323 -15.20 5.16 2.02
C TYR A 323 -16.20 6.00 2.82
N LYS A 324 -17.52 5.75 2.70
CA LYS A 324 -18.57 6.47 3.46
C LYS A 324 -18.49 6.13 4.94
N HIS A 325 -18.42 4.84 5.24
CA HIS A 325 -18.30 4.31 6.58
C HIS A 325 -16.96 4.72 7.20
N MET A 326 -15.86 4.50 6.48
CA MET A 326 -14.51 4.85 6.94
C MET A 326 -14.39 6.34 7.25
N ALA A 327 -14.91 7.24 6.40
CA ALA A 327 -14.83 8.67 6.66
C ALA A 327 -15.53 9.06 7.97
N LYS A 328 -16.69 8.45 8.27
CA LYS A 328 -17.40 8.68 9.54
C LYS A 328 -16.61 8.12 10.74
N ALA A 329 -16.16 6.88 10.64
CA ALA A 329 -15.45 6.22 11.75
C ALA A 329 -14.07 6.87 12.02
N ILE A 330 -13.37 7.34 10.99
CA ILE A 330 -12.13 8.12 11.12
C ILE A 330 -12.40 9.43 11.85
N ASP A 331 -13.45 10.16 11.46
CA ASP A 331 -13.80 11.41 12.10
C ASP A 331 -14.14 11.21 13.59
N GLU A 332 -15.00 10.26 13.91
CA GLU A 332 -15.37 9.91 15.29
C GLU A 332 -14.13 9.54 16.12
N TRP A 333 -13.24 8.74 15.55
CA TRP A 333 -12.02 8.31 16.23
C TRP A 333 -11.05 9.47 16.46
N ILE A 334 -10.76 10.30 15.46
CA ILE A 334 -9.90 11.47 15.62
C ILE A 334 -10.48 12.44 16.67
N GLN A 335 -11.79 12.75 16.61
CA GLN A 335 -12.43 13.66 17.57
C GLN A 335 -12.38 13.14 19.00
N SER A 336 -12.33 11.84 19.22
CA SER A 336 -12.18 11.25 20.56
C SER A 336 -10.77 11.44 21.14
N HIS A 337 -9.75 11.66 20.30
CA HIS A 337 -8.34 11.87 20.68
C HIS A 337 -7.89 13.33 20.67
N GLU A 338 -8.73 14.25 20.20
CA GLU A 338 -8.47 15.70 20.20
C GLU A 338 -9.10 16.44 21.42
N LYS A 339 -9.66 15.69 22.36
CA LYS A 339 -10.32 16.24 23.58
C LYS A 339 -9.30 16.57 24.65
#